data_090ae0ef9962d9b13e20eca516a1c974
#
_entry.id   090ae0ef9962d9b13e20eca516a1c974
#
_cell.length_a   1.000
_cell.length_b   1.000
_cell.length_c   1.000
_cell.angle_alpha   90.00
_cell.angle_beta   90.00
_cell.angle_gamma   90.00
#
_symmetry.space_group_name_H-M   'P 1'
#
loop_
_entity.id
_entity.type
_entity.pdbx_description
1 polymer ?
#
loop_
_entity_poly.entity_id
_entity_poly.type
_entity_poly.pdbx_seq_one_letter_code
_entity_poly.pdbx_strand_id
1 'polypeptide(L)'
;MASIPSDEVSENGHGNGNGPSPPRGKRPRAALISVAQIRDEFAHHDPAVARVNNGSFGCCPASVLEAQARWQRLFLAQPDAFYFDGLQPGLRRSRAAVAALVNAGDVSEISLVDNATTAAAIVLQHAAWSFAEGHFARGDAVLMLHYAYGAVKKSIQAYVARAGATVVEVPLPFPVTSPDAIIAEFHAALAVAKAGGRKVRLAVIDHITSMPSVLIPVKELVAICRQEGVDKVFVDAAHSVGQVPVDVRDIGADFYTSNLHKWFFCPPAVAFLHTRKGGPITSQLHHPVVSHEYGNGLPMESGWIGTRDYSAQIVVPEAIHFVNRFEGGIEGIRSRNHEKVIEMGRMLAEAWGTFLGSPPVMCGSMAMVGMPSCLCIESDDDALRVRTMLRKDFKVEVPIYYNSRQVKVQEMAKDNNSDPVTGYVRISHQVYNVKEEYERLRDAVNKLVAEGFTSAKLRPAEKQETLA
;
A
#
# COMPACT_ATOMS: atom_id res chain seq x y z
N MET A 1 -27.36 -18.14 -28.11
CA MET A 1 -26.87 -16.77 -27.91
C MET A 1 -28.10 -15.88 -27.78
N ALA A 2 -28.54 -15.63 -26.56
CA ALA A 2 -29.69 -14.78 -26.30
C ALA A 2 -29.16 -13.47 -25.69
N SER A 3 -29.42 -12.38 -26.41
CA SER A 3 -29.16 -11.02 -25.99
C SER A 3 -30.04 -10.65 -24.80
N ILE A 4 -29.42 -10.15 -23.71
CA ILE A 4 -30.12 -9.60 -22.56
C ILE A 4 -30.66 -8.22 -22.93
N PRO A 5 -31.94 -7.89 -22.66
CA PRO A 5 -32.49 -6.58 -22.97
C PRO A 5 -31.91 -5.49 -22.06
N SER A 6 -31.54 -4.36 -22.65
CA SER A 6 -31.26 -3.12 -21.95
C SER A 6 -32.58 -2.53 -21.44
N ASP A 7 -32.74 -2.47 -20.10
CA ASP A 7 -33.85 -1.73 -19.51
C ASP A 7 -33.60 -0.23 -19.67
N GLU A 8 -34.28 0.37 -20.62
CA GLU A 8 -34.52 1.80 -20.71
C GLU A 8 -35.41 2.23 -19.54
N VAL A 9 -34.88 2.98 -18.60
CA VAL A 9 -35.67 3.69 -17.59
C VAL A 9 -36.23 4.95 -18.24
N SER A 10 -37.49 4.90 -18.65
CA SER A 10 -38.26 6.07 -19.07
C SER A 10 -38.54 6.95 -17.83
N GLU A 11 -38.02 8.16 -17.83
CA GLU A 11 -38.55 9.26 -17.00
C GLU A 11 -39.90 9.70 -17.54
N ASN A 12 -40.96 9.52 -16.76
CA ASN A 12 -42.10 10.45 -16.68
C ASN A 12 -43.10 9.97 -15.62
N GLY A 13 -43.33 10.84 -14.63
CA GLY A 13 -44.39 10.64 -13.63
C GLY A 13 -44.30 11.65 -12.50
N HIS A 14 -44.84 12.86 -12.74
CA HIS A 14 -45.14 13.84 -11.66
C HIS A 14 -46.16 13.23 -10.69
N GLY A 15 -45.78 13.08 -9.44
CA GLY A 15 -46.66 12.75 -8.33
C GLY A 15 -46.22 13.53 -7.07
N ASN A 16 -46.85 14.66 -6.79
CA ASN A 16 -46.78 15.35 -5.53
C ASN A 16 -47.36 14.48 -4.41
N GLY A 17 -46.52 14.05 -3.49
CA GLY A 17 -46.89 13.37 -2.28
C GLY A 17 -45.99 13.85 -1.12
N ASN A 18 -46.37 14.97 -0.49
CA ASN A 18 -45.79 15.43 0.78
C ASN A 18 -46.28 14.51 1.91
N GLY A 19 -45.58 13.43 2.18
CA GLY A 19 -45.67 12.65 3.41
C GLY A 19 -44.38 12.85 4.22
N PRO A 20 -44.45 13.01 5.56
CA PRO A 20 -43.27 13.19 6.37
C PRO A 20 -42.40 11.91 6.28
N SER A 21 -41.16 12.07 5.85
CA SER A 21 -40.16 10.99 5.87
C SER A 21 -40.06 10.46 7.31
N PRO A 22 -40.04 9.12 7.51
CA PRO A 22 -39.86 8.57 8.84
C PRO A 22 -38.53 9.08 9.43
N PRO A 23 -38.47 9.39 10.74
CA PRO A 23 -37.26 9.89 11.37
C PRO A 23 -36.15 8.83 11.14
N ARG A 24 -35.00 9.27 10.57
CA ARG A 24 -33.81 8.45 10.49
C ARG A 24 -33.40 8.06 11.90
N GLY A 25 -33.82 6.88 12.33
CA GLY A 25 -33.41 6.32 13.61
C GLY A 25 -31.90 6.33 13.65
N LYS A 26 -31.31 6.99 14.65
CA LYS A 26 -29.88 6.91 14.94
C LYS A 26 -29.57 5.44 15.11
N ARG A 27 -28.78 4.86 14.18
CA ARG A 27 -28.26 3.51 14.38
C ARG A 27 -27.59 3.45 15.76
N PRO A 28 -27.83 2.44 16.59
CA PRO A 28 -27.18 2.33 17.88
C PRO A 28 -25.67 2.43 17.67
N ARG A 29 -25.01 3.29 18.45
CA ARG A 29 -23.56 3.44 18.42
C ARG A 29 -22.99 2.05 18.77
N ALA A 30 -22.13 1.50 17.92
CA ALA A 30 -21.49 0.22 18.19
C ALA A 30 -20.79 0.30 19.56
N ALA A 31 -20.94 -0.74 20.37
CA ALA A 31 -20.26 -0.80 21.67
C ALA A 31 -18.75 -0.76 21.44
N LEU A 32 -18.06 0.08 22.23
CA LEU A 32 -16.60 0.19 22.15
C LEU A 32 -15.94 -1.15 22.48
N ILE A 33 -14.89 -1.47 21.75
CA ILE A 33 -14.14 -2.71 21.92
C ILE A 33 -13.18 -2.60 23.13
N SER A 34 -13.20 -3.58 24.01
CA SER A 34 -12.25 -3.67 25.12
C SER A 34 -10.92 -4.30 24.69
N VAL A 35 -9.87 -4.16 25.51
CA VAL A 35 -8.55 -4.78 25.26
C VAL A 35 -8.67 -6.32 25.16
N ALA A 36 -9.50 -6.94 26.00
CA ALA A 36 -9.75 -8.39 25.93
C ALA A 36 -10.38 -8.77 24.59
N GLN A 37 -11.40 -8.03 24.13
CA GLN A 37 -12.05 -8.28 22.84
C GLN A 37 -11.10 -8.04 21.65
N ILE A 38 -10.14 -7.10 21.74
CA ILE A 38 -9.11 -6.95 20.72
C ILE A 38 -8.26 -8.20 20.63
N ARG A 39 -7.84 -8.78 21.76
CA ARG A 39 -7.07 -10.03 21.80
C ARG A 39 -7.85 -11.20 21.21
N ASP A 40 -9.12 -11.31 21.53
CA ASP A 40 -10.01 -12.36 21.01
C ASP A 40 -10.16 -12.27 19.49
N GLU A 41 -10.31 -11.05 18.95
CA GLU A 41 -10.40 -10.81 17.49
C GLU A 41 -9.13 -11.24 16.73
N PHE A 42 -7.98 -11.32 17.40
CA PHE A 42 -6.70 -11.71 16.83
C PHE A 42 -6.10 -12.98 17.49
N ALA A 43 -6.91 -13.78 18.19
CA ALA A 43 -6.46 -15.01 18.85
C ALA A 43 -5.89 -16.08 17.91
N HIS A 44 -6.15 -15.98 16.60
CA HIS A 44 -5.56 -16.85 15.58
C HIS A 44 -4.10 -16.49 15.23
N HIS A 45 -3.55 -15.39 15.74
CA HIS A 45 -2.13 -15.08 15.59
C HIS A 45 -1.29 -16.02 16.44
N ASP A 46 -0.14 -16.48 15.90
CA ASP A 46 0.79 -17.32 16.67
C ASP A 46 1.38 -16.50 17.85
N PRO A 47 1.05 -16.85 19.10
CA PRO A 47 1.50 -16.09 20.27
C PRO A 47 3.00 -16.21 20.53
N ALA A 48 3.68 -17.19 19.93
CA ALA A 48 5.13 -17.34 20.04
C ALA A 48 5.90 -16.32 19.20
N VAL A 49 5.26 -15.67 18.21
CA VAL A 49 5.92 -14.77 17.26
C VAL A 49 5.66 -13.30 17.59
N ALA A 50 6.69 -12.51 17.77
CA ALA A 50 6.61 -11.05 17.82
C ALA A 50 6.36 -10.50 16.41
N ARG A 51 5.13 -10.03 16.14
CA ARG A 51 4.66 -9.57 14.82
C ARG A 51 4.80 -8.06 14.68
N VAL A 52 6.00 -7.56 14.49
CA VAL A 52 6.22 -6.11 14.28
C VAL A 52 6.31 -5.74 12.79
N ASN A 53 5.80 -6.62 11.91
CA ASN A 53 5.74 -6.45 10.45
C ASN A 53 4.30 -6.47 9.92
N ASN A 54 3.45 -5.57 10.39
CA ASN A 54 2.05 -5.49 9.96
C ASN A 54 1.91 -4.99 8.50
N GLY A 55 2.85 -4.16 8.05
CA GLY A 55 2.81 -3.54 6.73
C GLY A 55 3.01 -4.52 5.56
N SER A 56 3.57 -5.71 5.75
CA SER A 56 3.79 -6.65 4.64
C SER A 56 2.49 -7.32 4.18
N PHE A 57 1.69 -7.85 5.11
CA PHE A 57 0.52 -8.69 4.79
C PHE A 57 -0.76 -8.23 5.49
N GLY A 58 -0.66 -7.33 6.48
CA GLY A 58 -1.79 -6.90 7.28
C GLY A 58 -2.30 -7.97 8.25
N CYS A 59 -3.54 -7.79 8.69
CA CYS A 59 -4.25 -8.69 9.57
C CYS A 59 -5.77 -8.52 9.38
N CYS A 60 -6.51 -9.60 9.60
CA CYS A 60 -7.96 -9.61 9.53
C CYS A 60 -8.53 -10.12 10.87
N PRO A 61 -9.45 -9.40 11.52
CA PRO A 61 -10.06 -9.85 12.78
C PRO A 61 -11.02 -11.02 12.58
N ALA A 62 -11.22 -11.80 13.60
CA ALA A 62 -12.08 -12.99 13.58
C ALA A 62 -13.51 -12.68 13.14
N SER A 63 -14.08 -11.57 13.58
CA SER A 63 -15.44 -11.15 13.19
C SER A 63 -15.58 -10.89 11.69
N VAL A 64 -14.55 -10.35 11.02
CA VAL A 64 -14.54 -10.14 9.58
C VAL A 64 -14.30 -11.46 8.83
N LEU A 65 -13.43 -12.35 9.35
CA LEU A 65 -13.24 -13.70 8.79
C LEU A 65 -14.51 -14.52 8.87
N GLU A 66 -15.28 -14.45 9.96
CA GLU A 66 -16.58 -15.11 10.08
C GLU A 66 -17.60 -14.58 9.08
N ALA A 67 -17.60 -13.25 8.84
CA ALA A 67 -18.44 -12.65 7.80
C ALA A 67 -18.05 -13.16 6.40
N GLN A 68 -16.77 -13.25 6.11
CA GLN A 68 -16.26 -13.82 4.86
C GLN A 68 -16.71 -15.29 4.71
N ALA A 69 -16.56 -16.09 5.75
CA ALA A 69 -16.98 -17.50 5.72
C ALA A 69 -18.50 -17.67 5.51
N ARG A 70 -19.34 -16.72 5.98
CA ARG A 70 -20.80 -16.74 5.66
C ARG A 70 -21.04 -16.54 4.15
N TRP A 71 -20.35 -15.61 3.53
CA TRP A 71 -20.45 -15.38 2.09
C TRP A 71 -19.96 -16.56 1.26
N GLN A 72 -18.85 -17.21 1.66
CA GLN A 72 -18.35 -18.43 1.03
C GLN A 72 -19.37 -19.57 1.10
N ARG A 73 -20.03 -19.76 2.26
CA ARG A 73 -21.09 -20.77 2.40
C ARG A 73 -22.30 -20.47 1.52
N LEU A 74 -22.70 -19.19 1.39
CA LEU A 74 -23.81 -18.81 0.49
C LEU A 74 -23.46 -19.12 -0.97
N PHE A 75 -22.25 -18.84 -1.41
CA PHE A 75 -21.80 -19.21 -2.74
C PHE A 75 -21.83 -20.72 -2.97
N LEU A 76 -21.29 -21.50 -2.04
CA LEU A 76 -21.25 -22.96 -2.18
C LEU A 76 -22.63 -23.62 -2.09
N ALA A 77 -23.56 -23.03 -1.35
CA ALA A 77 -24.92 -23.56 -1.19
C ALA A 77 -25.75 -23.38 -2.47
N GLN A 78 -25.64 -22.24 -3.15
CA GLN A 78 -26.36 -21.95 -4.39
C GLN A 78 -25.58 -20.93 -5.24
N PRO A 79 -24.64 -21.39 -6.09
CA PRO A 79 -23.76 -20.51 -6.88
C PRO A 79 -24.53 -19.54 -7.80
N ASP A 80 -25.59 -19.98 -8.47
CA ASP A 80 -26.36 -19.15 -9.39
C ASP A 80 -27.08 -18.03 -8.65
N ALA A 81 -27.77 -18.32 -7.55
CA ALA A 81 -28.41 -17.29 -6.73
C ALA A 81 -27.39 -16.31 -6.15
N PHE A 82 -26.23 -16.81 -5.70
CA PHE A 82 -25.15 -15.93 -5.26
C PHE A 82 -24.67 -15.00 -6.37
N TYR A 83 -24.45 -15.52 -7.59
CA TYR A 83 -23.97 -14.73 -8.72
C TYR A 83 -24.97 -13.63 -9.12
N PHE A 84 -26.24 -14.00 -9.33
CA PHE A 84 -27.26 -13.07 -9.83
C PHE A 84 -27.75 -12.11 -8.73
N ASP A 85 -27.97 -12.59 -7.51
CA ASP A 85 -28.65 -11.82 -6.45
C ASP A 85 -27.72 -11.31 -5.36
N GLY A 86 -26.55 -11.95 -5.16
CA GLY A 86 -25.64 -11.67 -4.06
C GLY A 86 -24.42 -10.84 -4.43
N LEU A 87 -23.71 -11.23 -5.50
CA LEU A 87 -22.40 -10.72 -5.86
C LEU A 87 -22.42 -9.22 -6.19
N GLN A 88 -23.18 -8.82 -7.19
CA GLN A 88 -23.19 -7.43 -7.66
C GLN A 88 -23.72 -6.45 -6.60
N PRO A 89 -24.82 -6.74 -5.87
CA PRO A 89 -25.22 -5.90 -4.74
C PRO A 89 -24.18 -5.84 -3.63
N GLY A 90 -23.48 -6.94 -3.34
CA GLY A 90 -22.38 -7.00 -2.35
C GLY A 90 -21.22 -6.09 -2.75
N LEU A 91 -20.70 -6.23 -3.97
CA LEU A 91 -19.63 -5.40 -4.50
C LEU A 91 -20.02 -3.92 -4.57
N ARG A 92 -21.27 -3.61 -4.95
CA ARG A 92 -21.76 -2.22 -4.97
C ARG A 92 -21.76 -1.60 -3.58
N ARG A 93 -22.19 -2.34 -2.53
CA ARG A 93 -22.11 -1.86 -1.14
C ARG A 93 -20.67 -1.60 -0.72
N SER A 94 -19.75 -2.49 -1.05
CA SER A 94 -18.33 -2.33 -0.75
C SER A 94 -17.71 -1.14 -1.48
N ARG A 95 -18.02 -0.93 -2.77
CA ARG A 95 -17.57 0.26 -3.51
C ARG A 95 -18.11 1.56 -2.91
N ALA A 96 -19.38 1.60 -2.51
CA ALA A 96 -19.97 2.76 -1.86
C ALA A 96 -19.31 3.05 -0.51
N ALA A 97 -18.99 2.01 0.25
CA ALA A 97 -18.28 2.13 1.52
C ALA A 97 -16.86 2.66 1.34
N VAL A 98 -16.11 2.18 0.33
CA VAL A 98 -14.78 2.70 -0.01
C VAL A 98 -14.86 4.13 -0.52
N ALA A 99 -15.82 4.47 -1.39
CA ALA A 99 -16.00 5.84 -1.89
C ALA A 99 -16.18 6.84 -0.73
N ALA A 100 -17.01 6.50 0.24
CA ALA A 100 -17.19 7.30 1.45
C ALA A 100 -15.92 7.40 2.31
N LEU A 101 -15.16 6.29 2.43
CA LEU A 101 -13.94 6.21 3.24
C LEU A 101 -12.83 7.12 2.71
N VAL A 102 -12.72 7.28 1.39
CA VAL A 102 -11.64 8.04 0.73
C VAL A 102 -12.11 9.37 0.13
N ASN A 103 -13.35 9.79 0.42
CA ASN A 103 -13.97 11.01 -0.12
C ASN A 103 -13.98 11.05 -1.67
N ALA A 104 -14.27 9.93 -2.33
CA ALA A 104 -14.45 9.90 -3.78
C ALA A 104 -15.71 10.69 -4.21
N GLY A 105 -15.69 11.27 -5.39
CA GLY A 105 -16.79 12.07 -5.92
C GLY A 105 -18.03 11.25 -6.26
N ASP A 106 -17.82 10.01 -6.71
CA ASP A 106 -18.87 9.11 -7.14
C ASP A 106 -18.43 7.64 -6.92
N VAL A 107 -19.40 6.74 -6.68
CA VAL A 107 -19.13 5.30 -6.47
C VAL A 107 -18.53 4.63 -7.71
N SER A 108 -18.85 5.13 -8.91
CA SER A 108 -18.29 4.61 -10.16
C SER A 108 -16.81 4.98 -10.38
N GLU A 109 -16.24 5.86 -9.54
CA GLU A 109 -14.79 6.10 -9.52
C GLU A 109 -14.01 4.99 -8.81
N ILE A 110 -14.70 4.09 -8.10
CA ILE A 110 -14.10 3.02 -7.31
C ILE A 110 -14.26 1.67 -8.03
N SER A 111 -13.15 1.04 -8.35
CA SER A 111 -13.07 -0.35 -8.78
C SER A 111 -12.41 -1.19 -7.69
N LEU A 112 -13.04 -2.29 -7.27
CA LEU A 112 -12.41 -3.23 -6.34
C LEU A 112 -11.47 -4.15 -7.12
N VAL A 113 -10.27 -4.32 -6.61
CA VAL A 113 -9.22 -5.17 -7.17
C VAL A 113 -8.56 -6.00 -6.07
N ASP A 114 -7.79 -7.01 -6.44
CA ASP A 114 -7.19 -7.92 -5.46
C ASP A 114 -6.13 -7.22 -4.59
N ASN A 115 -5.33 -6.36 -5.21
CA ASN A 115 -4.23 -5.66 -4.56
C ASN A 115 -3.73 -4.48 -5.41
N ALA A 116 -2.87 -3.65 -4.83
CA ALA A 116 -2.29 -2.51 -5.52
C ALA A 116 -1.44 -2.92 -6.75
N THR A 117 -0.88 -4.12 -6.78
CA THR A 117 -0.14 -4.63 -7.95
C THR A 117 -1.07 -4.83 -9.15
N THR A 118 -2.29 -5.36 -8.92
CA THR A 118 -3.32 -5.46 -9.97
C THR A 118 -3.76 -4.06 -10.43
N ALA A 119 -3.97 -3.12 -9.51
CA ALA A 119 -4.28 -1.73 -9.86
C ALA A 119 -3.17 -1.08 -10.70
N ALA A 120 -1.92 -1.27 -10.32
CA ALA A 120 -0.77 -0.78 -11.09
C ALA A 120 -0.72 -1.41 -12.49
N ALA A 121 -1.01 -2.72 -12.62
CA ALA A 121 -1.07 -3.38 -13.91
C ALA A 121 -2.15 -2.77 -14.83
N ILE A 122 -3.33 -2.45 -14.31
CA ILE A 122 -4.41 -1.79 -15.06
C ILE A 122 -3.92 -0.45 -15.64
N VAL A 123 -3.35 0.42 -14.79
CA VAL A 123 -2.88 1.74 -15.19
C VAL A 123 -1.70 1.66 -16.15
N LEU A 124 -0.72 0.78 -15.89
CA LEU A 124 0.49 0.66 -16.69
C LEU A 124 0.24 -0.01 -18.05
N GLN A 125 -0.70 -0.96 -18.14
CA GLN A 125 -1.11 -1.52 -19.42
C GLN A 125 -1.84 -0.48 -20.28
N HIS A 126 -2.73 0.31 -19.70
CA HIS A 126 -3.37 1.40 -20.42
C HIS A 126 -2.31 2.40 -20.97
N ALA A 127 -1.31 2.75 -20.18
CA ALA A 127 -0.20 3.59 -20.65
C ALA A 127 0.58 2.90 -21.79
N ALA A 128 0.82 1.59 -21.70
CA ALA A 128 1.49 0.83 -22.76
C ALA A 128 0.68 0.79 -24.05
N TRP A 129 -0.63 0.65 -24.00
CA TRP A 129 -1.51 0.75 -25.17
C TRP A 129 -1.47 2.14 -25.79
N SER A 130 -1.43 3.20 -24.98
CA SER A 130 -1.30 4.57 -25.47
C SER A 130 -0.02 4.79 -26.30
N PHE A 131 1.08 4.09 -25.96
CA PHE A 131 2.30 4.06 -26.78
C PHE A 131 2.10 3.24 -28.06
N ALA A 132 1.46 2.08 -27.98
CA ALA A 132 1.26 1.17 -29.11
C ALA A 132 0.30 1.77 -30.16
N GLU A 133 -0.69 2.53 -29.73
CA GLU A 133 -1.70 3.21 -30.57
C GLU A 133 -1.24 4.57 -31.09
N GLY A 134 -0.04 5.04 -30.69
CA GLY A 134 0.53 6.30 -31.14
C GLY A 134 -0.02 7.54 -30.44
N HIS A 135 -0.78 7.40 -29.36
CA HIS A 135 -1.21 8.52 -28.52
C HIS A 135 -0.02 9.11 -27.73
N PHE A 136 0.94 8.27 -27.35
CA PHE A 136 2.23 8.66 -26.79
C PHE A 136 3.35 8.38 -27.77
N ALA A 137 4.31 9.31 -27.88
CA ALA A 137 5.46 9.13 -28.75
C ALA A 137 6.53 8.24 -28.09
N ARG A 138 7.21 7.41 -28.89
CA ARG A 138 8.38 6.68 -28.40
C ARG A 138 9.40 7.66 -27.82
N GLY A 139 9.92 7.35 -26.64
CA GLY A 139 10.84 8.22 -25.92
C GLY A 139 10.17 9.21 -24.96
N ASP A 140 8.85 9.38 -25.01
CA ASP A 140 8.14 10.13 -23.97
C ASP A 140 8.42 9.53 -22.59
N ALA A 141 8.45 10.36 -21.55
CA ALA A 141 8.93 9.96 -20.24
C ALA A 141 7.83 9.40 -19.34
N VAL A 142 8.20 8.42 -18.53
CA VAL A 142 7.46 7.96 -17.34
C VAL A 142 8.34 8.16 -16.12
N LEU A 143 7.83 8.90 -15.12
CA LEU A 143 8.54 9.21 -13.89
C LEU A 143 8.10 8.20 -12.79
N MET A 144 9.05 7.72 -11.97
CA MET A 144 8.76 6.92 -10.80
C MET A 144 9.73 7.23 -9.67
N LEU A 145 9.29 7.04 -8.41
CA LEU A 145 10.21 7.13 -7.27
C LEU A 145 11.15 5.92 -7.25
N HIS A 146 12.42 6.12 -6.92
CA HIS A 146 13.32 4.96 -6.83
C HIS A 146 12.97 4.02 -5.66
N TYR A 147 12.14 4.47 -4.69
CA TYR A 147 11.54 3.63 -3.63
C TYR A 147 10.25 2.92 -4.06
N ALA A 148 9.79 3.09 -5.31
CA ALA A 148 8.61 2.41 -5.81
C ALA A 148 8.70 0.90 -5.56
N TYR A 149 7.55 0.32 -5.19
CA TYR A 149 7.49 -1.10 -4.86
C TYR A 149 8.03 -1.98 -6.00
N GLY A 150 8.80 -3.02 -5.66
CA GLY A 150 9.52 -3.84 -6.64
C GLY A 150 8.66 -4.41 -7.76
N ALA A 151 7.43 -4.86 -7.45
CA ALA A 151 6.48 -5.34 -8.46
C ALA A 151 6.02 -4.21 -9.40
N VAL A 152 5.84 -2.98 -8.90
CA VAL A 152 5.49 -1.81 -9.73
C VAL A 152 6.65 -1.45 -10.66
N LYS A 153 7.90 -1.44 -10.17
CA LYS A 153 9.09 -1.26 -11.01
C LYS A 153 9.17 -2.30 -12.12
N LYS A 154 8.93 -3.59 -11.81
CA LYS A 154 8.90 -4.67 -12.79
C LYS A 154 7.76 -4.51 -13.79
N SER A 155 6.59 -4.06 -13.35
CA SER A 155 5.45 -3.77 -14.23
C SER A 155 5.75 -2.59 -15.17
N ILE A 156 6.41 -1.53 -14.70
CA ILE A 156 6.88 -0.42 -15.55
C ILE A 156 7.84 -0.94 -16.63
N GLN A 157 8.80 -1.81 -16.27
CA GLN A 157 9.71 -2.43 -17.23
C GLN A 157 8.97 -3.31 -18.26
N ALA A 158 8.05 -4.16 -17.78
CA ALA A 158 7.34 -5.13 -18.61
C ALA A 158 6.35 -4.49 -19.58
N TYR A 159 5.68 -3.43 -19.17
CA TYR A 159 4.63 -2.78 -19.96
C TYR A 159 5.14 -1.51 -20.64
N VAL A 160 5.51 -0.49 -19.89
CA VAL A 160 5.68 0.86 -20.40
C VAL A 160 7.05 1.06 -21.06
N ALA A 161 8.14 0.62 -20.41
CA ALA A 161 9.48 0.69 -21.00
C ALA A 161 9.57 -0.15 -22.28
N ARG A 162 8.99 -1.36 -22.29
CA ARG A 162 8.91 -2.24 -23.45
C ARG A 162 8.11 -1.58 -24.61
N ALA A 163 7.08 -0.81 -24.30
CA ALA A 163 6.30 -0.07 -25.31
C ALA A 163 7.06 1.15 -25.89
N GLY A 164 8.18 1.53 -25.30
CA GLY A 164 9.07 2.58 -25.82
C GLY A 164 9.16 3.83 -24.96
N ALA A 165 8.67 3.82 -23.73
CA ALA A 165 8.83 4.93 -22.80
C ALA A 165 10.29 5.04 -22.30
N THR A 166 10.71 6.27 -22.02
CA THR A 166 11.91 6.56 -21.22
C THR A 166 11.53 6.62 -19.76
N VAL A 167 12.06 5.70 -18.95
CA VAL A 167 11.79 5.67 -17.50
C VAL A 167 12.81 6.54 -16.78
N VAL A 168 12.35 7.48 -15.98
CA VAL A 168 13.18 8.36 -15.15
C VAL A 168 12.88 8.09 -13.69
N GLU A 169 13.89 7.68 -12.93
CA GLU A 169 13.79 7.47 -11.49
C GLU A 169 14.06 8.77 -10.73
N VAL A 170 13.21 9.10 -9.76
CA VAL A 170 13.44 10.17 -8.79
C VAL A 170 14.33 9.63 -7.67
N PRO A 171 15.57 10.09 -7.51
CA PRO A 171 16.48 9.59 -6.49
C PRO A 171 16.16 10.22 -5.14
N LEU A 172 15.34 9.58 -4.32
CA LEU A 172 15.00 10.08 -2.99
C LEU A 172 16.12 9.82 -1.98
N PRO A 173 16.42 10.81 -1.08
CA PRO A 173 17.39 10.63 -0.02
C PRO A 173 16.89 9.65 1.04
N PHE A 174 17.79 8.94 1.69
CA PHE A 174 17.51 8.18 2.91
C PHE A 174 18.82 8.04 3.72
N PRO A 175 18.82 8.32 5.01
CA PRO A 175 17.73 8.85 5.84
C PRO A 175 17.15 10.17 5.34
N VAL A 176 15.82 10.32 5.49
CA VAL A 176 15.10 11.52 5.04
C VAL A 176 15.06 12.54 6.17
N THR A 177 15.36 13.81 5.86
CA THR A 177 15.37 14.89 6.85
C THR A 177 14.13 15.78 6.82
N SER A 178 13.52 15.95 5.64
CA SER A 178 12.31 16.78 5.47
C SER A 178 11.55 16.43 4.20
N PRO A 179 10.26 16.80 4.09
CA PRO A 179 9.51 16.74 2.83
C PRO A 179 10.15 17.55 1.71
N ASP A 180 10.76 18.70 2.02
CA ASP A 180 11.37 19.59 1.02
C ASP A 180 12.54 18.91 0.29
N ALA A 181 13.29 18.03 0.97
CA ALA A 181 14.34 17.25 0.33
C ALA A 181 13.77 16.33 -0.77
N ILE A 182 12.59 15.73 -0.55
CA ILE A 182 11.89 14.91 -1.55
C ILE A 182 11.41 15.78 -2.71
N ILE A 183 10.82 16.93 -2.41
CA ILE A 183 10.30 17.88 -3.42
C ILE A 183 11.43 18.38 -4.32
N ALA A 184 12.60 18.70 -3.77
CA ALA A 184 13.76 19.16 -4.54
C ALA A 184 14.24 18.09 -5.55
N GLU A 185 14.37 16.84 -5.11
CA GLU A 185 14.74 15.71 -5.98
C GLU A 185 13.69 15.45 -7.07
N PHE A 186 12.40 15.63 -6.73
CA PHE A 186 11.31 15.46 -7.69
C PHE A 186 11.37 16.53 -8.79
N HIS A 187 11.62 17.79 -8.46
CA HIS A 187 11.83 18.86 -9.45
C HIS A 187 13.05 18.59 -10.34
N ALA A 188 14.17 18.16 -9.76
CA ALA A 188 15.37 17.83 -10.53
C ALA A 188 15.10 16.69 -11.52
N ALA A 189 14.41 15.64 -11.10
CA ALA A 189 14.05 14.51 -11.95
C ALA A 189 13.06 14.90 -13.07
N LEU A 190 12.10 15.80 -12.79
CA LEU A 190 11.20 16.33 -13.81
C LEU A 190 11.95 17.11 -14.89
N ALA A 191 12.94 17.92 -14.50
CA ALA A 191 13.78 18.63 -15.46
C ALA A 191 14.54 17.65 -16.37
N VAL A 192 15.10 16.57 -15.81
CA VAL A 192 15.75 15.49 -16.57
C VAL A 192 14.74 14.78 -17.48
N ALA A 193 13.54 14.48 -16.99
CA ALA A 193 12.50 13.81 -17.77
C ALA A 193 12.06 14.63 -18.99
N LYS A 194 12.02 15.96 -18.87
CA LYS A 194 11.61 16.89 -19.92
C LYS A 194 12.76 17.28 -20.85
N ALA A 195 13.99 16.94 -20.55
CA ALA A 195 15.14 17.25 -21.36
C ALA A 195 14.99 16.74 -22.81
N GLY A 196 15.41 17.54 -23.79
CA GLY A 196 15.25 17.20 -25.20
C GLY A 196 13.82 17.29 -25.73
N GLY A 197 12.92 18.03 -25.05
CA GLY A 197 11.54 18.26 -25.48
C GLY A 197 10.58 17.08 -25.24
N ARG A 198 10.98 16.08 -24.45
CA ARG A 198 10.13 14.94 -24.09
C ARG A 198 8.92 15.39 -23.29
N LYS A 199 7.77 14.74 -23.51
CA LYS A 199 6.59 14.88 -22.66
C LYS A 199 6.61 13.84 -21.55
N VAL A 200 6.22 14.24 -20.33
CA VAL A 200 6.05 13.31 -19.21
C VAL A 200 4.60 12.81 -19.21
N ARG A 201 4.40 11.55 -19.58
CA ARG A 201 3.07 10.97 -19.80
C ARG A 201 2.44 10.41 -18.52
N LEU A 202 3.27 9.91 -17.61
CA LEU A 202 2.82 9.34 -16.36
C LEU A 202 3.86 9.61 -15.28
N ALA A 203 3.40 10.05 -14.11
CA ALA A 203 4.17 10.01 -12.86
C ALA A 203 3.58 8.95 -11.94
N VAL A 204 4.41 8.02 -11.48
CA VAL A 204 4.08 6.99 -10.49
C VAL A 204 4.69 7.40 -9.16
N ILE A 205 3.85 7.71 -8.17
CA ILE A 205 4.25 8.29 -6.89
C ILE A 205 3.70 7.41 -5.77
N ASP A 206 4.57 6.92 -4.87
CA ASP A 206 4.11 6.24 -3.65
C ASP A 206 3.58 7.27 -2.64
N HIS A 207 2.50 6.96 -1.91
CA HIS A 207 2.03 7.79 -0.80
C HIS A 207 2.77 7.47 0.50
N ILE A 208 2.91 6.18 0.82
CA ILE A 208 3.82 5.68 1.85
C ILE A 208 4.63 4.58 1.20
N THR A 209 5.95 4.81 1.10
CA THR A 209 6.85 3.83 0.49
C THR A 209 6.97 2.57 1.35
N SER A 210 7.23 1.42 0.71
CA SER A 210 7.31 0.15 1.42
C SER A 210 8.63 -0.02 2.16
N MET A 211 9.74 0.16 1.46
CA MET A 211 11.12 0.03 1.96
C MET A 211 12.05 0.99 1.21
N PRO A 212 12.63 1.96 1.89
CA PRO A 212 12.36 2.37 3.27
C PRO A 212 10.94 2.90 3.41
N SER A 213 10.35 2.84 4.63
CA SER A 213 9.01 3.39 4.89
C SER A 213 9.11 4.89 5.16
N VAL A 214 8.55 5.69 4.25
CA VAL A 214 8.52 7.15 4.32
C VAL A 214 7.16 7.66 3.84
N LEU A 215 6.55 8.57 4.56
CA LEU A 215 5.37 9.31 4.12
C LEU A 215 5.81 10.38 3.11
N ILE A 216 5.33 10.27 1.89
CA ILE A 216 5.65 11.15 0.76
C ILE A 216 4.63 12.30 0.69
N PRO A 217 5.04 13.55 0.43
CA PRO A 217 4.15 14.71 0.28
C PRO A 217 3.39 14.65 -1.05
N VAL A 218 2.49 13.66 -1.19
CA VAL A 218 1.83 13.35 -2.49
C VAL A 218 0.99 14.49 -3.04
N LYS A 219 0.35 15.27 -2.17
CA LYS A 219 -0.48 16.40 -2.60
C LYS A 219 0.37 17.46 -3.30
N GLU A 220 1.50 17.80 -2.71
CA GLU A 220 2.48 18.73 -3.26
C GLU A 220 3.07 18.19 -4.56
N LEU A 221 3.46 16.91 -4.61
CA LEU A 221 4.01 16.31 -5.82
C LEU A 221 2.98 16.23 -6.95
N VAL A 222 1.72 15.95 -6.65
CA VAL A 222 0.63 15.99 -7.65
C VAL A 222 0.42 17.41 -8.17
N ALA A 223 0.44 18.43 -7.30
CA ALA A 223 0.33 19.83 -7.70
C ALA A 223 1.50 20.24 -8.63
N ILE A 224 2.73 19.84 -8.30
CA ILE A 224 3.91 20.05 -9.15
C ILE A 224 3.73 19.37 -10.52
N CYS A 225 3.26 18.11 -10.55
CA CYS A 225 2.97 17.41 -11.80
C CYS A 225 1.98 18.20 -12.69
N ARG A 226 0.92 18.77 -12.09
CA ARG A 226 -0.06 19.59 -12.83
C ARG A 226 0.56 20.87 -13.39
N GLN A 227 1.34 21.59 -12.58
CA GLN A 227 2.03 22.82 -12.99
C GLN A 227 3.05 22.56 -14.11
N GLU A 228 3.74 21.43 -14.02
CA GLU A 228 4.77 21.02 -14.97
C GLU A 228 4.23 20.31 -16.23
N GLY A 229 2.90 20.15 -16.35
CA GLY A 229 2.25 19.57 -17.52
C GLY A 229 2.44 18.06 -17.68
N VAL A 230 2.56 17.32 -16.58
CA VAL A 230 2.52 15.86 -16.60
C VAL A 230 1.10 15.40 -16.95
N ASP A 231 0.95 14.55 -17.95
CA ASP A 231 -0.37 14.16 -18.47
C ASP A 231 -1.21 13.43 -17.43
N LYS A 232 -0.62 12.47 -16.72
CA LYS A 232 -1.29 11.61 -15.73
C LYS A 232 -0.45 11.38 -14.48
N VAL A 233 -1.13 11.26 -13.35
CA VAL A 233 -0.50 10.91 -12.06
C VAL A 233 -1.20 9.69 -11.48
N PHE A 234 -0.43 8.65 -11.21
CA PHE A 234 -0.83 7.46 -10.48
C PHE A 234 -0.18 7.45 -9.10
N VAL A 235 -0.99 7.45 -8.05
CA VAL A 235 -0.52 7.33 -6.66
C VAL A 235 -0.68 5.89 -6.19
N ASP A 236 0.46 5.20 -6.01
CA ASP A 236 0.51 3.92 -5.30
C ASP A 236 0.48 4.19 -3.79
N ALA A 237 -0.69 4.06 -3.23
CA ALA A 237 -0.95 4.25 -1.81
C ALA A 237 -1.22 2.92 -1.09
N ALA A 238 -0.53 1.85 -1.50
CA ALA A 238 -0.72 0.50 -0.98
C ALA A 238 -0.72 0.42 0.56
N HIS A 239 -0.08 1.38 1.23
CA HIS A 239 0.04 1.45 2.68
C HIS A 239 -0.81 2.53 3.35
N SER A 240 -1.59 3.34 2.63
CA SER A 240 -2.10 4.61 3.16
C SER A 240 -3.42 4.50 3.93
N VAL A 241 -4.43 3.80 3.35
CA VAL A 241 -5.73 3.66 4.04
C VAL A 241 -5.56 2.86 5.31
N GLY A 242 -5.93 3.46 6.43
CA GLY A 242 -5.71 2.92 7.78
C GLY A 242 -4.49 3.49 8.51
N GLN A 243 -3.52 4.11 7.80
CA GLN A 243 -2.36 4.75 8.41
C GLN A 243 -2.44 6.28 8.42
N VAL A 244 -2.95 6.87 7.34
CA VAL A 244 -3.06 8.32 7.19
C VAL A 244 -4.46 8.70 6.70
N PRO A 245 -4.91 9.96 6.88
CA PRO A 245 -6.11 10.46 6.22
C PRO A 245 -5.95 10.39 4.70
N VAL A 246 -7.00 9.93 4.02
CA VAL A 246 -7.02 9.86 2.55
C VAL A 246 -8.23 10.61 2.04
N ASP A 247 -7.98 11.66 1.26
CA ASP A 247 -8.97 12.40 0.50
C ASP A 247 -8.52 12.45 -0.96
N VAL A 248 -9.08 11.58 -1.78
CA VAL A 248 -8.65 11.44 -3.19
C VAL A 248 -9.00 12.66 -4.04
N ARG A 249 -10.02 13.44 -3.62
CA ARG A 249 -10.40 14.70 -4.29
C ARG A 249 -9.41 15.80 -4.01
N ASP A 250 -8.96 15.92 -2.76
CA ASP A 250 -7.98 16.90 -2.32
C ASP A 250 -6.56 16.58 -2.86
N ILE A 251 -6.19 15.30 -2.91
CA ILE A 251 -4.94 14.84 -3.52
C ILE A 251 -4.93 15.12 -5.03
N GLY A 252 -6.05 14.95 -5.71
CA GLY A 252 -6.22 15.36 -7.11
C GLY A 252 -5.46 14.53 -8.15
N ALA A 253 -4.98 13.32 -7.80
CA ALA A 253 -4.37 12.38 -8.74
C ALA A 253 -5.39 11.82 -9.74
N ASP A 254 -4.95 11.37 -10.92
CA ASP A 254 -5.83 10.70 -11.90
C ASP A 254 -6.21 9.30 -11.43
N PHE A 255 -5.24 8.60 -10.83
CA PHE A 255 -5.39 7.24 -10.31
C PHE A 255 -4.83 7.17 -8.90
N TYR A 256 -5.54 6.50 -8.00
CA TYR A 256 -5.12 6.27 -6.63
C TYR A 256 -5.50 4.86 -6.19
N THR A 257 -4.55 4.07 -5.70
CA THR A 257 -4.83 2.72 -5.20
C THR A 257 -4.39 2.55 -3.77
N SER A 258 -5.14 1.76 -2.98
CA SER A 258 -4.69 1.36 -1.65
C SER A 258 -5.16 -0.06 -1.31
N ASN A 259 -4.31 -0.79 -0.57
CA ASN A 259 -4.66 -2.10 -0.03
C ASN A 259 -5.49 -1.95 1.25
N LEU A 260 -6.71 -2.48 1.26
CA LEU A 260 -7.53 -2.52 2.47
C LEU A 260 -7.14 -3.70 3.38
N HIS A 261 -6.53 -4.74 2.82
CA HIS A 261 -6.05 -5.89 3.61
C HIS A 261 -4.81 -5.61 4.44
N LYS A 262 -4.05 -4.51 4.20
CA LYS A 262 -2.85 -4.20 4.98
C LYS A 262 -3.17 -3.51 6.30
N TRP A 263 -3.88 -2.38 6.25
CA TRP A 263 -4.08 -1.50 7.40
C TRP A 263 -5.54 -1.26 7.76
N PHE A 264 -6.46 -1.76 6.94
CA PHE A 264 -7.90 -1.56 7.11
C PHE A 264 -8.66 -2.87 7.44
N PHE A 265 -7.97 -3.87 7.98
CA PHE A 265 -8.54 -5.10 8.53
C PHE A 265 -9.38 -5.98 7.59
N CYS A 266 -9.31 -5.75 6.28
CA CYS A 266 -9.91 -6.65 5.31
C CYS A 266 -9.13 -7.96 5.18
N PRO A 267 -9.75 -9.06 4.75
CA PRO A 267 -9.05 -10.27 4.35
C PRO A 267 -8.07 -10.01 3.20
N PRO A 268 -7.10 -10.91 2.94
CA PRO A 268 -6.26 -10.85 1.74
C PRO A 268 -7.09 -10.70 0.45
N ALA A 269 -6.48 -10.10 -0.59
CA ALA A 269 -7.09 -9.84 -1.89
C ALA A 269 -8.21 -8.78 -1.88
N VAL A 270 -8.04 -7.73 -1.07
CA VAL A 270 -8.92 -6.54 -1.09
C VAL A 270 -8.11 -5.26 -1.21
N ALA A 271 -8.30 -4.59 -2.33
CA ALA A 271 -7.80 -3.25 -2.63
C ALA A 271 -8.82 -2.52 -3.50
N PHE A 272 -8.58 -1.26 -3.78
CA PHE A 272 -9.35 -0.49 -4.75
C PHE A 272 -8.45 0.30 -5.67
N LEU A 273 -8.94 0.59 -6.86
CA LEU A 273 -8.43 1.62 -7.76
C LEU A 273 -9.49 2.71 -7.87
N HIS A 274 -9.15 3.91 -7.42
CA HIS A 274 -9.90 5.13 -7.70
C HIS A 274 -9.43 5.69 -9.03
N THR A 275 -10.39 6.03 -9.89
CA THR A 275 -10.16 6.67 -11.19
C THR A 275 -10.98 7.95 -11.26
N ARG A 276 -10.28 9.09 -11.30
CA ARG A 276 -10.91 10.41 -11.29
C ARG A 276 -11.75 10.61 -12.56
N LYS A 277 -13.02 10.97 -12.41
CA LYS A 277 -13.90 11.34 -13.54
C LYS A 277 -13.49 12.64 -14.20
N GLY A 278 -13.82 12.79 -15.47
CA GLY A 278 -13.69 14.06 -16.22
C GLY A 278 -12.61 14.09 -17.30
N GLY A 279 -11.99 12.95 -17.61
CA GLY A 279 -11.08 12.83 -18.75
C GLY A 279 -11.52 11.71 -19.71
N PRO A 280 -11.17 11.79 -20.99
CA PRO A 280 -11.50 10.79 -22.00
C PRO A 280 -10.94 9.38 -21.69
N ILE A 281 -10.00 9.29 -20.75
CA ILE A 281 -9.24 8.07 -20.41
C ILE A 281 -9.99 7.13 -19.47
N THR A 282 -10.95 7.64 -18.68
CA THR A 282 -11.65 6.78 -17.70
C THR A 282 -12.49 5.68 -18.34
N SER A 283 -12.96 5.87 -19.58
CA SER A 283 -13.68 4.86 -20.35
C SER A 283 -12.78 3.85 -21.07
N GLN A 284 -11.46 4.06 -21.06
CA GLN A 284 -10.47 3.24 -21.78
C GLN A 284 -9.61 2.38 -20.85
N LEU A 285 -9.85 2.45 -19.53
CA LEU A 285 -9.19 1.57 -18.57
C LEU A 285 -9.91 0.23 -18.54
N HIS A 286 -9.17 -0.83 -18.81
CA HIS A 286 -9.68 -2.19 -18.80
C HIS A 286 -8.91 -3.08 -17.81
N HIS A 287 -9.61 -4.06 -17.25
CA HIS A 287 -8.97 -5.06 -16.42
C HIS A 287 -8.07 -5.97 -17.30
N PRO A 288 -6.84 -6.34 -16.87
CA PRO A 288 -5.94 -7.21 -17.62
C PRO A 288 -6.55 -8.56 -17.98
N VAL A 289 -7.41 -9.08 -17.12
CA VAL A 289 -8.19 -10.29 -17.38
C VAL A 289 -9.52 -9.87 -18.02
N VAL A 290 -9.65 -10.09 -19.33
CA VAL A 290 -10.86 -9.79 -20.07
C VAL A 290 -11.96 -10.79 -19.71
N SER A 291 -13.15 -10.29 -19.39
CA SER A 291 -14.32 -11.09 -19.01
C SER A 291 -15.56 -10.65 -19.78
N HIS A 292 -16.73 -11.21 -19.42
CA HIS A 292 -18.00 -10.85 -20.03
C HIS A 292 -18.38 -9.37 -19.87
N GLU A 293 -17.81 -8.71 -18.86
CA GLU A 293 -18.05 -7.29 -18.54
C GLU A 293 -17.16 -6.32 -19.34
N TYR A 294 -16.33 -6.80 -20.26
CA TYR A 294 -15.47 -5.93 -21.07
C TYR A 294 -16.27 -4.86 -21.82
N GLY A 295 -15.88 -3.61 -21.65
CA GLY A 295 -16.55 -2.43 -22.21
C GLY A 295 -17.67 -1.84 -21.34
N ASN A 296 -18.04 -2.49 -20.23
CA ASN A 296 -19.04 -1.98 -19.28
C ASN A 296 -18.44 -1.07 -18.19
N GLY A 297 -17.15 -0.71 -18.35
CA GLY A 297 -16.39 0.12 -17.44
C GLY A 297 -15.67 -0.67 -16.34
N LEU A 298 -14.53 -0.14 -15.92
CA LEU A 298 -13.62 -0.83 -15.01
C LEU A 298 -14.26 -1.34 -13.71
N PRO A 299 -15.22 -0.64 -13.06
CA PRO A 299 -15.88 -1.16 -11.86
C PRO A 299 -16.68 -2.45 -12.10
N MET A 300 -17.22 -2.63 -13.30
CA MET A 300 -17.95 -3.86 -13.67
C MET A 300 -16.97 -4.94 -14.13
N GLU A 301 -15.98 -4.59 -14.94
CA GLU A 301 -14.94 -5.51 -15.40
C GLU A 301 -14.17 -6.14 -14.21
N SER A 302 -13.78 -5.32 -13.22
CA SER A 302 -13.10 -5.80 -12.00
C SER A 302 -14.04 -6.62 -11.09
N GLY A 303 -15.34 -6.38 -11.17
CA GLY A 303 -16.36 -7.07 -10.39
C GLY A 303 -16.61 -8.52 -10.81
N TRP A 304 -16.17 -8.91 -12.03
CA TRP A 304 -16.23 -10.27 -12.50
C TRP A 304 -15.09 -10.59 -13.48
N ILE A 305 -14.09 -11.31 -13.01
CA ILE A 305 -12.92 -11.74 -13.78
C ILE A 305 -12.82 -13.27 -13.90
N GLY A 306 -13.97 -13.94 -13.88
CA GLY A 306 -14.09 -15.39 -13.87
C GLY A 306 -14.52 -15.94 -12.50
N THR A 307 -14.77 -17.26 -12.44
CA THR A 307 -15.18 -17.93 -11.20
C THR A 307 -14.02 -17.95 -10.20
N ARG A 308 -14.22 -17.25 -9.08
CA ARG A 308 -13.26 -17.19 -7.97
C ARG A 308 -14.00 -16.81 -6.67
N ASP A 309 -13.28 -16.79 -5.56
CA ASP A 309 -13.81 -16.27 -4.29
C ASP A 309 -13.82 -14.73 -4.29
N TYR A 310 -14.99 -14.12 -4.31
CA TYR A 310 -15.22 -12.69 -4.19
C TYR A 310 -15.58 -12.25 -2.76
N SER A 311 -15.72 -13.20 -1.84
CA SER A 311 -16.19 -12.92 -0.48
C SER A 311 -15.34 -11.90 0.26
N ALA A 312 -14.02 -11.90 0.03
CA ALA A 312 -13.10 -10.93 0.62
C ALA A 312 -13.45 -9.48 0.24
N GLN A 313 -13.85 -9.24 -1.01
CA GLN A 313 -14.22 -7.89 -1.48
C GLN A 313 -15.60 -7.47 -0.99
N ILE A 314 -16.49 -8.42 -0.72
CA ILE A 314 -17.85 -8.13 -0.24
C ILE A 314 -17.88 -7.72 1.22
N VAL A 315 -16.91 -8.15 2.05
CA VAL A 315 -16.88 -7.88 3.50
C VAL A 315 -16.22 -6.56 3.90
N VAL A 316 -15.95 -5.66 2.97
CA VAL A 316 -15.44 -4.31 3.30
C VAL A 316 -16.33 -3.56 4.31
N PRO A 317 -17.68 -3.59 4.23
CA PRO A 317 -18.53 -2.95 5.23
C PRO A 317 -18.35 -3.52 6.63
N GLU A 318 -18.04 -4.80 6.80
CA GLU A 318 -17.77 -5.45 8.08
C GLU A 318 -16.45 -5.00 8.67
N ALA A 319 -15.41 -4.78 7.84
CA ALA A 319 -14.16 -4.18 8.30
C ALA A 319 -14.36 -2.73 8.78
N ILE A 320 -15.20 -1.94 8.09
CA ILE A 320 -15.61 -0.60 8.56
C ILE A 320 -16.36 -0.69 9.90
N HIS A 321 -17.27 -1.66 10.03
CA HIS A 321 -17.99 -1.89 11.30
C HIS A 321 -17.00 -2.22 12.43
N PHE A 322 -16.03 -3.07 12.18
CA PHE A 322 -14.97 -3.40 13.15
C PHE A 322 -14.19 -2.15 13.57
N VAL A 323 -13.72 -1.35 12.62
CA VAL A 323 -12.99 -0.09 12.87
C VAL A 323 -13.81 0.89 13.72
N ASN A 324 -15.12 0.99 13.46
CA ASN A 324 -16.02 1.89 14.19
C ASN A 324 -16.30 1.44 15.64
N ARG A 325 -15.83 0.25 16.06
CA ARG A 325 -15.87 -0.17 17.46
C ARG A 325 -14.75 0.42 18.31
N PHE A 326 -13.73 1.03 17.68
CA PHE A 326 -12.66 1.72 18.41
C PHE A 326 -13.07 3.14 18.78
N GLU A 327 -12.58 3.62 19.92
CA GLU A 327 -12.74 5.02 20.31
C GLU A 327 -12.08 5.92 19.25
N GLY A 328 -12.82 6.92 18.75
CA GLY A 328 -12.38 7.75 17.64
C GLY A 328 -12.36 7.05 16.26
N GLY A 329 -12.80 5.78 16.18
CA GLY A 329 -12.83 5.03 14.93
C GLY A 329 -11.45 4.94 14.27
N ILE A 330 -11.38 5.18 12.96
CA ILE A 330 -10.11 5.12 12.21
C ILE A 330 -9.10 6.18 12.66
N GLU A 331 -9.55 7.36 13.06
CA GLU A 331 -8.66 8.43 13.56
C GLU A 331 -7.99 8.01 14.87
N GLY A 332 -8.76 7.42 15.80
CA GLY A 332 -8.22 6.88 17.04
C GLY A 332 -7.21 5.78 16.82
N ILE A 333 -7.46 4.89 15.85
CA ILE A 333 -6.51 3.83 15.46
C ILE A 333 -5.22 4.44 14.90
N ARG A 334 -5.32 5.42 13.98
CA ARG A 334 -4.16 6.07 13.35
C ARG A 334 -3.29 6.77 14.39
N SER A 335 -3.88 7.60 15.24
CA SER A 335 -3.17 8.35 16.28
C SER A 335 -2.43 7.41 17.22
N ARG A 336 -3.13 6.40 17.74
CA ARG A 336 -2.53 5.38 18.62
C ARG A 336 -1.38 4.63 17.94
N ASN A 337 -1.58 4.17 16.71
CA ASN A 337 -0.56 3.39 16.00
C ASN A 337 0.67 4.24 15.69
N HIS A 338 0.47 5.50 15.29
CA HIS A 338 1.56 6.44 15.05
C HIS A 338 2.35 6.73 16.35
N GLU A 339 1.67 7.10 17.42
CA GLU A 339 2.31 7.39 18.70
C GLU A 339 3.13 6.20 19.20
N LYS A 340 2.54 4.99 19.12
CA LYS A 340 3.20 3.77 19.60
C LYS A 340 4.38 3.33 18.73
N VAL A 341 4.30 3.44 17.40
CA VAL A 341 5.43 3.07 16.56
C VAL A 341 6.62 4.03 16.76
N ILE A 342 6.35 5.31 16.99
CA ILE A 342 7.41 6.30 17.29
C ILE A 342 8.03 6.05 18.69
N GLU A 343 7.20 5.79 19.71
CA GLU A 343 7.66 5.41 21.04
C GLU A 343 8.59 4.18 20.98
N MET A 344 8.14 3.11 20.31
CA MET A 344 8.91 1.88 20.17
C MET A 344 10.17 2.08 19.32
N GLY A 345 10.08 2.86 18.27
CA GLY A 345 11.23 3.20 17.43
C GLY A 345 12.32 3.96 18.19
N ARG A 346 11.94 4.91 19.03
CA ARG A 346 12.88 5.64 19.90
C ARG A 346 13.52 4.71 20.93
N MET A 347 12.74 3.84 21.57
CA MET A 347 13.25 2.84 22.52
C MET A 347 14.30 1.93 21.87
N LEU A 348 14.07 1.47 20.65
CA LEU A 348 15.03 0.65 19.90
C LEU A 348 16.28 1.46 19.52
N ALA A 349 16.11 2.67 18.98
CA ALA A 349 17.21 3.54 18.58
C ALA A 349 18.13 3.88 19.76
N GLU A 350 17.55 4.20 20.93
CA GLU A 350 18.29 4.44 22.17
C GLU A 350 19.07 3.19 22.62
N ALA A 351 18.42 2.02 22.65
CA ALA A 351 19.03 0.78 23.07
C ALA A 351 20.19 0.32 22.16
N TRP A 352 20.18 0.73 20.89
CA TRP A 352 21.18 0.36 19.88
C TRP A 352 22.20 1.46 19.58
N GLY A 353 22.07 2.65 20.18
CA GLY A 353 22.91 3.81 19.88
C GLY A 353 22.77 4.31 18.46
N THR A 354 21.53 4.26 17.89
CA THR A 354 21.23 4.60 16.50
C THR A 354 20.14 5.68 16.40
N PHE A 355 19.42 5.77 15.29
CA PHE A 355 18.42 6.81 15.04
C PHE A 355 17.25 6.32 14.16
N LEU A 356 16.20 7.12 14.09
CA LEU A 356 15.09 6.90 13.15
C LEU A 356 15.50 7.34 11.74
N GLY A 357 15.12 6.58 10.71
CA GLY A 357 15.43 6.87 9.31
C GLY A 357 14.67 8.06 8.71
N SER A 358 13.66 8.58 9.43
CA SER A 358 12.90 9.78 9.05
C SER A 358 12.32 10.46 10.29
N PRO A 359 11.99 11.77 10.21
CA PRO A 359 11.30 12.48 11.28
C PRO A 359 9.94 11.83 11.58
N PRO A 360 9.45 11.88 12.84
CA PRO A 360 8.15 11.31 13.22
C PRO A 360 6.98 11.76 12.32
N VAL A 361 6.96 13.01 11.89
CA VAL A 361 5.93 13.57 10.99
C VAL A 361 5.90 12.88 9.61
N MET A 362 6.97 12.25 9.21
CA MET A 362 7.09 11.47 7.97
C MET A 362 6.91 9.97 8.18
N CYS A 363 6.41 9.55 9.34
CA CYS A 363 6.02 8.17 9.65
C CYS A 363 4.50 8.04 9.68
N GLY A 364 3.98 6.91 9.25
CA GLY A 364 2.58 6.50 9.52
C GLY A 364 2.53 5.59 10.76
N SER A 365 2.06 4.36 10.56
CA SER A 365 2.11 3.27 11.56
C SER A 365 3.35 2.38 11.36
N MET A 366 4.31 2.83 10.58
CA MET A 366 5.61 2.20 10.33
C MET A 366 6.74 3.21 10.55
N ALA A 367 7.87 2.73 11.07
CA ALA A 367 9.07 3.52 11.22
C ALA A 367 10.31 2.69 10.85
N MET A 368 11.33 3.37 10.30
CA MET A 368 12.64 2.78 10.04
C MET A 368 13.57 3.10 11.23
N VAL A 369 14.22 2.09 11.78
CA VAL A 369 15.18 2.26 12.87
C VAL A 369 16.52 1.70 12.42
N GLY A 370 17.60 2.49 12.56
CA GLY A 370 18.95 2.07 12.25
C GLY A 370 19.37 0.88 13.13
N MET A 371 20.05 -0.08 12.53
CA MET A 371 20.67 -1.20 13.25
C MET A 371 22.12 -0.86 13.61
N PRO A 372 22.69 -1.48 14.67
CA PRO A 372 24.10 -1.29 14.99
C PRO A 372 25.01 -1.60 13.78
N SER A 373 25.93 -0.69 13.46
CA SER A 373 26.86 -0.81 12.32
C SER A 373 27.76 -2.04 12.42
N CYS A 374 28.10 -2.47 13.63
CA CYS A 374 28.91 -3.67 13.88
C CYS A 374 28.28 -4.98 13.39
N LEU A 375 26.98 -4.98 13.07
CA LEU A 375 26.33 -6.13 12.42
C LEU A 375 26.74 -6.30 10.95
N CYS A 376 27.38 -5.30 10.34
CA CYS A 376 27.95 -5.32 8.99
C CYS A 376 26.95 -5.77 7.91
N ILE A 377 25.78 -5.12 7.84
CA ILE A 377 24.79 -5.39 6.76
C ILE A 377 25.24 -4.64 5.52
N GLU A 378 25.79 -5.37 4.53
CA GLU A 378 26.47 -4.81 3.35
C GLU A 378 25.73 -5.11 2.03
N SER A 379 24.64 -5.85 2.09
CA SER A 379 23.83 -6.22 0.92
C SER A 379 22.38 -6.54 1.28
N ASP A 380 21.50 -6.56 0.26
CA ASP A 380 20.12 -7.05 0.42
C ASP A 380 20.08 -8.52 0.87
N ASP A 381 21.05 -9.31 0.43
CA ASP A 381 21.19 -10.71 0.84
C ASP A 381 21.58 -10.84 2.32
N ASP A 382 22.46 -9.98 2.84
CA ASP A 382 22.78 -9.93 4.26
C ASP A 382 21.54 -9.53 5.08
N ALA A 383 20.82 -8.49 4.64
CA ALA A 383 19.55 -8.08 5.26
C ALA A 383 18.54 -9.23 5.32
N LEU A 384 18.39 -9.99 4.24
CA LEU A 384 17.49 -11.15 4.18
C LEU A 384 17.94 -12.28 5.10
N ARG A 385 19.25 -12.55 5.19
CA ARG A 385 19.81 -13.58 6.08
C ARG A 385 19.61 -13.24 7.55
N VAL A 386 19.91 -11.98 7.95
CA VAL A 386 19.69 -11.51 9.33
C VAL A 386 18.19 -11.52 9.67
N ARG A 387 17.32 -11.07 8.77
CA ARG A 387 15.86 -11.19 8.94
C ARG A 387 15.44 -12.64 9.14
N THR A 388 15.98 -13.57 8.35
CA THR A 388 15.64 -14.99 8.44
C THR A 388 16.06 -15.58 9.77
N MET A 389 17.24 -15.20 10.29
CA MET A 389 17.72 -15.60 11.61
C MET A 389 16.83 -15.04 12.72
N LEU A 390 16.50 -13.74 12.70
CA LEU A 390 15.60 -13.13 13.69
C LEU A 390 14.25 -13.87 13.75
N ARG A 391 13.70 -14.23 12.59
CA ARG A 391 12.45 -15.00 12.49
C ARG A 391 12.58 -16.41 13.06
N LYS A 392 13.64 -17.15 12.68
CA LYS A 392 13.78 -18.57 13.04
C LYS A 392 14.22 -18.75 14.49
N ASP A 393 15.23 -18.00 14.92
CA ASP A 393 15.92 -18.24 16.17
C ASP A 393 15.34 -17.40 17.32
N PHE A 394 14.90 -16.17 17.03
CA PHE A 394 14.34 -15.26 18.02
C PHE A 394 12.81 -15.09 17.96
N LYS A 395 12.16 -15.71 16.95
CA LYS A 395 10.70 -15.59 16.73
C LYS A 395 10.24 -14.14 16.58
N VAL A 396 11.03 -13.31 15.90
CA VAL A 396 10.72 -11.91 15.60
C VAL A 396 10.57 -11.74 14.09
N GLU A 397 9.38 -11.33 13.64
CA GLU A 397 9.15 -11.03 12.23
C GLU A 397 9.26 -9.52 11.98
N VAL A 398 10.37 -9.13 11.36
CA VAL A 398 10.68 -7.73 11.03
C VAL A 398 11.43 -7.66 9.70
N PRO A 399 11.03 -6.80 8.73
CA PRO A 399 11.81 -6.57 7.52
C PRO A 399 13.07 -5.75 7.82
N ILE A 400 14.13 -6.05 7.09
CA ILE A 400 15.39 -5.30 7.16
C ILE A 400 15.67 -4.69 5.77
N TYR A 401 16.04 -3.43 5.76
CA TYR A 401 16.42 -2.65 4.58
C TYR A 401 17.92 -2.39 4.59
N TYR A 402 18.59 -2.62 3.46
CA TYR A 402 19.96 -2.23 3.22
C TYR A 402 20.00 -0.93 2.43
N ASN A 403 20.71 0.08 2.95
CA ASN A 403 20.88 1.37 2.30
C ASN A 403 22.24 1.46 1.59
N SER A 404 22.28 1.00 0.34
CA SER A 404 23.50 1.02 -0.48
C SER A 404 23.99 2.43 -0.84
N ARG A 405 23.13 3.47 -0.77
CA ARG A 405 23.51 4.85 -1.12
C ARG A 405 24.29 5.54 -0.01
N GLN A 406 24.06 5.19 1.24
CA GLN A 406 24.80 5.78 2.35
C GLN A 406 26.29 5.42 2.31
N VAL A 407 26.62 4.21 1.85
CA VAL A 407 28.01 3.79 1.61
C VAL A 407 28.69 4.69 0.58
N LYS A 408 28.00 5.00 -0.54
CA LYS A 408 28.56 5.87 -1.59
C LYS A 408 28.76 7.32 -1.15
N VAL A 409 27.89 7.86 -0.29
CA VAL A 409 28.00 9.24 0.20
C VAL A 409 29.17 9.37 1.18
N GLN A 410 29.44 8.35 2.01
CA GLN A 410 30.56 8.36 2.95
C GLN A 410 31.92 8.02 2.32
N GLU A 411 31.96 7.19 1.28
CA GLU A 411 33.17 7.01 0.48
C GLU A 411 33.63 8.33 -0.18
N MET A 412 32.69 9.26 -0.41
CA MET A 412 32.97 10.60 -0.94
C MET A 412 33.30 11.65 0.16
N ALA A 413 32.85 11.42 1.41
CA ALA A 413 33.11 12.28 2.57
C ALA A 413 34.20 11.63 3.45
N LYS A 414 35.45 12.03 3.24
CA LYS A 414 36.64 11.46 3.92
C LYS A 414 36.79 11.78 5.43
N ASP A 415 35.73 12.22 6.09
CA ASP A 415 35.78 12.55 7.54
C ASP A 415 34.55 11.99 8.25
N ASN A 416 34.71 10.85 8.92
CA ASN A 416 34.10 10.58 10.24
C ASN A 416 34.47 9.18 10.76
N ASN A 417 34.97 9.13 11.98
CA ASN A 417 35.50 7.98 12.73
C ASN A 417 34.42 6.95 13.20
N SER A 418 33.21 6.95 12.63
CA SER A 418 32.15 5.99 12.96
C SER A 418 31.67 5.28 11.70
N ASP A 419 31.59 3.95 11.75
CA ASP A 419 31.05 3.15 10.67
C ASP A 419 29.59 3.53 10.35
N PRO A 420 29.20 3.60 9.06
CA PRO A 420 27.87 4.02 8.67
C PRO A 420 26.79 3.02 9.10
N VAL A 421 25.62 3.53 9.47
CA VAL A 421 24.42 2.71 9.63
C VAL A 421 23.89 2.36 8.25
N THR A 422 24.11 1.13 7.81
CA THR A 422 23.68 0.64 6.48
C THR A 422 22.42 -0.23 6.54
N GLY A 423 22.16 -0.88 7.68
CA GLY A 423 20.99 -1.70 7.92
C GLY A 423 19.91 -0.97 8.72
N TYR A 424 18.65 -1.14 8.34
CA TYR A 424 17.50 -0.55 9.04
C TYR A 424 16.39 -1.58 9.18
N VAL A 425 15.83 -1.74 10.39
CA VAL A 425 14.59 -2.50 10.57
C VAL A 425 13.39 -1.60 10.29
N ARG A 426 12.37 -2.13 9.58
CA ARG A 426 11.07 -1.48 9.44
C ARG A 426 10.11 -2.06 10.47
N ILE A 427 9.98 -1.40 11.62
CA ILE A 427 8.95 -1.75 12.60
C ILE A 427 7.59 -1.19 12.20
N SER A 428 6.55 -1.79 12.73
CA SER A 428 5.17 -1.33 12.54
C SER A 428 4.33 -1.58 13.78
N HIS A 429 3.28 -0.78 14.00
CA HIS A 429 2.35 -0.96 15.11
C HIS A 429 0.91 -1.10 14.61
N GLN A 430 0.16 -2.01 15.21
CA GLN A 430 -1.27 -2.17 15.02
C GLN A 430 -1.95 -2.38 16.38
N VAL A 431 -3.26 -2.21 16.44
CA VAL A 431 -4.07 -2.19 17.68
C VAL A 431 -3.83 -3.36 18.64
N TYR A 432 -3.36 -4.49 18.16
CA TYR A 432 -3.09 -5.70 18.96
C TYR A 432 -1.64 -5.83 19.41
N ASN A 433 -0.71 -5.02 18.88
CA ASN A 433 0.68 -5.11 19.27
C ASN A 433 0.90 -4.66 20.73
N VAL A 434 1.84 -5.29 21.39
CA VAL A 434 2.26 -5.01 22.76
C VAL A 434 3.74 -4.66 22.82
N LYS A 435 4.16 -3.96 23.87
CA LYS A 435 5.55 -3.48 24.05
C LYS A 435 6.57 -4.62 24.07
N GLU A 436 6.21 -5.74 24.65
CA GLU A 436 7.05 -6.92 24.79
C GLU A 436 7.53 -7.51 23.46
N GLU A 437 6.78 -7.28 22.37
CA GLU A 437 7.19 -7.71 21.02
C GLU A 437 8.41 -6.90 20.53
N TYR A 438 8.44 -5.60 20.83
CA TYR A 438 9.58 -4.73 20.49
C TYR A 438 10.74 -4.92 21.43
N GLU A 439 10.50 -5.21 22.70
CA GLU A 439 11.52 -5.58 23.66
C GLU A 439 12.23 -6.87 23.25
N ARG A 440 11.49 -7.87 22.74
CA ARG A 440 12.07 -9.08 22.16
C ARG A 440 12.99 -8.78 20.98
N LEU A 441 12.59 -7.86 20.08
CA LEU A 441 13.44 -7.42 18.98
C LEU A 441 14.70 -6.72 19.49
N ARG A 442 14.56 -5.80 20.48
CA ARG A 442 15.68 -5.12 21.14
C ARG A 442 16.69 -6.12 21.68
N ASP A 443 16.20 -7.06 22.47
CA ASP A 443 17.03 -8.02 23.18
C ASP A 443 17.72 -9.01 22.24
N ALA A 444 17.04 -9.40 21.16
CA ALA A 444 17.63 -10.22 20.10
C ALA A 444 18.82 -9.53 19.43
N VAL A 445 18.67 -8.25 19.04
CA VAL A 445 19.74 -7.46 18.41
C VAL A 445 20.88 -7.20 19.41
N ASN A 446 20.56 -6.82 20.65
CA ASN A 446 21.58 -6.62 21.70
C ASN A 446 22.40 -7.90 21.98
N LYS A 447 21.75 -9.07 21.97
CA LYS A 447 22.44 -10.35 22.12
C LYS A 447 23.41 -10.59 20.96
N LEU A 448 23.00 -10.34 19.71
CA LEU A 448 23.88 -10.47 18.55
C LEU A 448 25.09 -9.55 18.64
N VAL A 449 24.90 -8.31 19.08
CA VAL A 449 26.01 -7.36 19.30
C VAL A 449 26.96 -7.86 20.40
N ALA A 450 26.43 -8.31 21.55
CA ALA A 450 27.22 -8.82 22.65
C ALA A 450 28.05 -10.07 22.28
N GLU A 451 27.54 -10.91 21.37
CA GLU A 451 28.22 -12.10 20.85
C GLU A 451 29.20 -11.80 19.70
N GLY A 452 29.43 -10.52 19.37
CA GLY A 452 30.28 -10.11 18.25
C GLY A 452 29.81 -10.68 16.90
N PHE A 453 28.49 -10.77 16.72
CA PHE A 453 27.91 -11.27 15.48
C PHE A 453 28.10 -10.27 14.35
N THR A 454 28.39 -10.79 13.14
CA THR A 454 28.35 -10.03 11.88
C THR A 454 27.57 -10.81 10.83
N SER A 455 26.93 -10.11 9.88
CA SER A 455 26.15 -10.74 8.80
C SER A 455 26.98 -11.69 7.94
N ALA A 456 28.30 -11.44 7.84
CA ALA A 456 29.24 -12.28 7.12
C ALA A 456 29.26 -13.74 7.63
N LYS A 457 28.99 -13.97 8.93
CA LYS A 457 28.89 -15.33 9.51
C LYS A 457 27.74 -16.16 8.93
N LEU A 458 26.76 -15.52 8.28
CA LEU A 458 25.64 -16.20 7.62
C LEU A 458 25.86 -16.41 6.12
N ARG A 459 26.96 -15.91 5.56
CA ARG A 459 27.26 -16.12 4.14
C ARG A 459 27.64 -17.59 3.93
N PRO A 460 27.17 -18.24 2.83
CA PRO A 460 27.64 -19.57 2.48
C PRO A 460 29.18 -19.55 2.32
N ALA A 461 29.85 -20.60 2.75
CA ALA A 461 31.28 -20.76 2.44
C ALA A 461 31.42 -20.71 0.91
N GLU A 462 32.30 -19.83 0.41
CA GLU A 462 32.65 -19.81 -1.01
C GLU A 462 33.10 -21.21 -1.40
N LYS A 463 32.43 -21.82 -2.37
CA LYS A 463 32.98 -23.02 -3.03
C LYS A 463 34.29 -22.54 -3.66
N GLN A 464 35.41 -22.93 -3.09
CA GLN A 464 36.68 -22.88 -3.80
C GLN A 464 36.50 -23.71 -5.07
N GLU A 465 36.31 -23.04 -6.21
CA GLU A 465 36.51 -23.67 -7.52
C GLU A 465 38.00 -24.03 -7.55
N THR A 466 38.28 -25.27 -7.21
CA THR A 466 39.56 -25.92 -7.55
C THR A 466 39.59 -25.99 -9.08
N LEU A 467 40.28 -25.02 -9.68
CA LEU A 467 40.77 -25.15 -11.05
C LEU A 467 41.70 -26.39 -11.06
N ALA A 468 41.18 -27.48 -11.60
CA ALA A 468 41.96 -28.67 -12.00
C ALA A 468 42.11 -28.65 -13.51
#